data_5f2fb2f0e1ce3b255cab1e013c0861eb
#
_entry.id   5f2fb2f0e1ce3b255cab1e013c0861eb
#
_cell.length_a   1.000
_cell.length_b   1.000
_cell.length_c   1.000
_cell.angle_alpha   90.00
_cell.angle_beta   90.00
_cell.angle_gamma   90.00
#
_symmetry.space_group_name_H-M   'P 1'
#
loop_
_entity.id
_entity.type
_entity.pdbx_description
1 polymer ?
#
loop_
_entity_poly.entity_id
_entity_poly.type
_entity_poly.pdbx_seq_one_letter_code
_entity_poly.pdbx_strand_id
1 'polypeptide(L)'
;MIIQLVAFNVSSTWKKRLEMTTEIFNNSNADLILFSGHTLLNLKYVRALKKSITNNHTRAIIEIKDYERNSFMELRNSLFYIHDGIIEDMFSSQIFASSKEIKNDSMLAERLLKEMPERRKIIIDGIRFTILQCGEINIIANRQKDQNKPYFRFEDEPNMVSMFDKVEKTTDVFLNPIHTPMGNINKMRKKKALLSKDGRYYFSTNNFGKSNGQKKVTPITSTNIHYAYYDGKELTPIKEVLEEKGCYKISTYEISLRNSSNI
;
A
#
# COMPACT_ATOMS: atom_id res chain seq x y z
N MET A 1 -8.13 16.43 -2.57
CA MET A 1 -7.24 15.49 -3.30
C MET A 1 -8.00 14.20 -3.56
N ILE A 2 -7.90 13.67 -4.78
CA ILE A 2 -8.58 12.43 -5.20
C ILE A 2 -7.57 11.27 -5.19
N ILE A 3 -7.90 10.19 -4.47
CA ILE A 3 -7.10 8.96 -4.40
C ILE A 3 -7.88 7.81 -5.03
N GLN A 4 -7.25 7.07 -5.93
CA GLN A 4 -7.78 5.83 -6.48
C GLN A 4 -7.02 4.61 -5.95
N LEU A 5 -7.76 3.60 -5.52
CA LEU A 5 -7.24 2.28 -5.17
C LEU A 5 -7.56 1.33 -6.31
N VAL A 6 -6.53 0.67 -6.84
CA VAL A 6 -6.66 -0.26 -7.97
C VAL A 6 -6.23 -1.66 -7.56
N ALA A 7 -7.13 -2.62 -7.70
CA ALA A 7 -6.89 -4.03 -7.45
C ALA A 7 -6.95 -4.83 -8.75
N PHE A 8 -6.06 -5.82 -8.90
CA PHE A 8 -6.06 -6.72 -10.04
C PHE A 8 -6.50 -8.14 -9.67
N ASN A 9 -7.07 -8.84 -10.64
CA ASN A 9 -7.25 -10.28 -10.55
C ASN A 9 -5.89 -10.98 -10.62
N VAL A 10 -5.59 -11.83 -9.63
CA VAL A 10 -4.29 -12.56 -9.57
C VAL A 10 -4.08 -13.50 -10.76
N SER A 11 -5.14 -13.93 -11.44
CA SER A 11 -5.04 -14.78 -12.64
C SER A 11 -4.67 -14.02 -13.91
N SER A 12 -4.66 -12.68 -13.88
CA SER A 12 -4.26 -11.86 -15.02
C SER A 12 -2.79 -12.07 -15.36
N THR A 13 -2.48 -12.26 -16.66
CA THR A 13 -1.09 -12.35 -17.12
C THR A 13 -0.36 -11.02 -16.90
N TRP A 14 0.97 -11.07 -16.79
CA TRP A 14 1.78 -9.84 -16.58
C TRP A 14 1.67 -8.87 -17.75
N LYS A 15 1.52 -9.37 -18.99
CA LYS A 15 1.26 -8.53 -20.16
C LYS A 15 -0.06 -7.78 -20.01
N LYS A 16 -1.14 -8.48 -19.62
CA LYS A 16 -2.45 -7.87 -19.40
C LYS A 16 -2.42 -6.87 -18.24
N ARG A 17 -1.68 -7.15 -17.15
CA ARG A 17 -1.49 -6.20 -16.07
C ARG A 17 -0.80 -4.91 -16.51
N LEU A 18 0.24 -5.02 -17.35
CA LEU A 18 0.89 -3.85 -17.92
C LEU A 18 -0.09 -3.02 -18.77
N GLU A 19 -0.86 -3.67 -19.65
CA GLU A 19 -1.86 -3.01 -20.49
C GLU A 19 -2.89 -2.26 -19.64
N MET A 20 -3.46 -2.94 -18.65
CA MET A 20 -4.44 -2.34 -17.72
C MET A 20 -3.83 -1.22 -16.86
N THR A 21 -2.61 -1.40 -16.35
CA THR A 21 -1.91 -0.36 -15.58
C THR A 21 -1.71 0.89 -16.42
N THR A 22 -1.28 0.73 -17.67
CA THR A 22 -1.11 1.84 -18.62
C THR A 22 -2.44 2.54 -18.93
N GLU A 23 -3.47 1.77 -19.22
CA GLU A 23 -4.80 2.30 -19.53
C GLU A 23 -5.39 3.07 -18.34
N ILE A 24 -5.40 2.46 -17.15
CA ILE A 24 -5.92 3.08 -15.94
C ILE A 24 -5.15 4.36 -15.62
N PHE A 25 -3.81 4.33 -15.69
CA PHE A 25 -2.98 5.50 -15.40
C PHE A 25 -3.23 6.64 -16.38
N ASN A 26 -3.24 6.35 -17.69
CA ASN A 26 -3.40 7.36 -18.74
C ASN A 26 -4.79 8.02 -18.74
N ASN A 27 -5.83 7.27 -18.36
CA ASN A 27 -7.22 7.74 -18.34
C ASN A 27 -7.67 8.27 -16.97
N SER A 28 -6.79 8.27 -15.96
CA SER A 28 -7.14 8.74 -14.62
C SER A 28 -7.08 10.26 -14.50
N ASN A 29 -8.03 10.81 -13.75
CA ASN A 29 -8.03 12.19 -13.27
C ASN A 29 -7.76 12.26 -11.75
N ALA A 30 -7.27 11.19 -11.15
CA ALA A 30 -6.91 11.18 -9.74
C ALA A 30 -5.56 11.87 -9.52
N ASP A 31 -5.39 12.48 -8.36
CA ASP A 31 -4.10 13.05 -7.94
C ASP A 31 -3.09 11.95 -7.62
N LEU A 32 -3.58 10.82 -7.08
CA LEU A 32 -2.75 9.66 -6.72
C LEU A 32 -3.49 8.35 -6.97
N ILE A 33 -2.81 7.39 -7.60
CA ILE A 33 -3.25 5.99 -7.72
C ILE A 33 -2.38 5.11 -6.84
N LEU A 34 -3.00 4.31 -5.97
CA LEU A 34 -2.35 3.20 -5.28
C LEU A 34 -2.74 1.91 -6.00
N PHE A 35 -1.82 1.32 -6.73
CA PHE A 35 -2.00 -0.02 -7.28
C PHE A 35 -1.73 -1.09 -6.22
N SER A 36 -2.43 -2.23 -6.30
CA SER A 36 -2.19 -3.37 -5.42
C SER A 36 -0.77 -3.93 -5.61
N GLY A 37 -0.25 -4.58 -4.59
CA GLY A 37 1.07 -5.20 -4.64
C GLY A 37 1.24 -6.18 -5.81
N HIS A 38 2.46 -6.35 -6.29
CA HIS A 38 2.76 -7.06 -7.54
C HIS A 38 2.01 -6.45 -8.74
N THR A 39 2.05 -5.14 -8.87
CA THR A 39 1.47 -4.43 -10.03
C THR A 39 2.08 -4.96 -11.32
N LEU A 40 3.41 -5.03 -11.38
CA LEU A 40 4.19 -5.52 -12.51
C LEU A 40 5.16 -6.63 -12.10
N LEU A 41 5.65 -7.41 -13.08
CA LEU A 41 6.56 -8.52 -12.80
C LEU A 41 7.96 -8.02 -12.42
N ASN A 42 8.59 -7.21 -13.27
CA ASN A 42 9.99 -6.84 -13.17
C ASN A 42 10.33 -5.54 -13.92
N LEU A 43 11.60 -5.14 -13.92
CA LEU A 43 12.08 -3.92 -14.57
C LEU A 43 11.81 -3.83 -16.07
N LYS A 44 11.71 -4.97 -16.81
CA LYS A 44 11.33 -4.96 -18.20
C LYS A 44 9.94 -4.36 -18.39
N TYR A 45 9.01 -4.72 -17.52
CA TYR A 45 7.64 -4.17 -17.53
C TYR A 45 7.60 -2.71 -17.10
N VAL A 46 8.43 -2.30 -16.13
CA VAL A 46 8.58 -0.87 -15.76
C VAL A 46 9.06 -0.04 -16.95
N ARG A 47 10.08 -0.52 -17.67
CA ARG A 47 10.59 0.15 -18.87
C ARG A 47 9.54 0.23 -19.99
N ALA A 48 8.70 -0.80 -20.13
CA ALA A 48 7.60 -0.80 -21.09
C ALA A 48 6.51 0.19 -20.67
N LEU A 49 6.13 0.22 -19.38
CA LEU A 49 5.19 1.20 -18.82
C LEU A 49 5.68 2.63 -19.09
N LYS A 50 6.96 2.93 -18.79
CA LYS A 50 7.56 4.25 -19.02
C LYS A 50 7.40 4.76 -20.45
N LYS A 51 7.45 3.86 -21.44
CA LYS A 51 7.28 4.23 -22.86
C LYS A 51 5.83 4.46 -23.25
N SER A 52 4.87 4.06 -22.41
CA SER A 52 3.44 4.02 -22.75
C SER A 52 2.62 4.99 -21.92
N ILE A 53 3.19 5.56 -20.84
CA ILE A 53 2.49 6.58 -20.05
C ILE A 53 2.50 7.92 -20.79
N THR A 54 1.34 8.56 -20.82
CA THR A 54 1.12 9.87 -21.47
C THR A 54 0.50 10.89 -20.50
N ASN A 55 -0.03 10.44 -19.36
CA ASN A 55 -0.58 11.29 -18.34
C ASN A 55 0.53 11.83 -17.44
N ASN A 56 0.67 13.15 -17.38
CA ASN A 56 1.70 13.82 -16.58
C ASN A 56 1.14 14.48 -15.30
N HIS A 57 -0.17 14.37 -15.06
CA HIS A 57 -0.82 14.98 -13.90
C HIS A 57 -1.07 13.99 -12.77
N THR A 58 -1.38 12.75 -13.12
CA THR A 58 -1.63 11.69 -12.15
C THR A 58 -0.32 11.12 -11.62
N ARG A 59 -0.28 10.89 -10.33
CA ARG A 59 0.82 10.19 -9.65
C ARG A 59 0.42 8.77 -9.31
N ALA A 60 1.37 7.86 -9.18
CA ALA A 60 1.04 6.49 -8.78
C ALA A 60 2.15 5.83 -7.94
N ILE A 61 1.72 4.92 -7.05
CA ILE A 61 2.60 3.96 -6.40
C ILE A 61 2.36 2.60 -7.05
N ILE A 62 3.43 1.99 -7.56
CA ILE A 62 3.45 0.64 -8.10
C ILE A 62 4.50 -0.21 -7.38
N GLU A 63 4.29 -1.51 -7.39
CA GLU A 63 5.23 -2.48 -6.87
C GLU A 63 5.57 -3.51 -7.94
N ILE A 64 6.85 -3.87 -8.07
CA ILE A 64 7.26 -4.99 -8.92
C ILE A 64 7.58 -6.21 -8.07
N LYS A 65 7.25 -7.40 -8.60
CA LYS A 65 7.42 -8.65 -7.89
C LYS A 65 8.89 -9.06 -7.78
N ASP A 66 9.61 -9.05 -8.90
CA ASP A 66 10.97 -9.55 -9.01
C ASP A 66 11.90 -8.42 -9.46
N TYR A 67 12.92 -8.13 -8.67
CA TYR A 67 13.91 -7.09 -8.93
C TYR A 67 15.33 -7.61 -8.75
N GLU A 68 16.07 -7.70 -9.83
CA GLU A 68 17.51 -7.99 -9.79
C GLU A 68 18.29 -6.68 -9.84
N ARG A 69 18.89 -6.28 -8.72
CA ARG A 69 19.76 -5.10 -8.67
C ARG A 69 21.19 -5.41 -9.09
N ASN A 70 21.68 -6.58 -8.72
CA ASN A 70 23.00 -7.12 -9.08
C ASN A 70 22.91 -8.64 -9.07
N SER A 71 23.86 -9.29 -9.72
CA SER A 71 23.96 -10.78 -9.78
C SER A 71 23.97 -11.51 -8.44
N PHE A 72 24.04 -10.78 -7.31
CA PHE A 72 24.13 -11.36 -5.95
C PHE A 72 22.94 -10.98 -5.04
N MET A 73 22.05 -10.06 -5.43
CA MET A 73 20.90 -9.67 -4.61
C MET A 73 19.63 -9.61 -5.43
N GLU A 74 18.81 -10.64 -5.28
CA GLU A 74 17.43 -10.63 -5.73
C GLU A 74 16.58 -9.86 -4.70
N LEU A 75 16.11 -8.69 -5.07
CA LEU A 75 15.17 -7.91 -4.27
C LEU A 75 13.76 -8.21 -4.76
N ARG A 76 12.87 -8.54 -3.83
CA ARG A 76 11.46 -8.79 -4.13
C ARG A 76 10.61 -7.62 -3.66
N ASN A 77 9.51 -7.40 -4.37
CA ASN A 77 8.50 -6.42 -3.98
C ASN A 77 9.09 -5.00 -3.86
N SER A 78 9.76 -4.52 -4.92
CA SER A 78 10.35 -3.18 -4.93
C SER A 78 9.32 -2.11 -5.31
N LEU A 79 9.38 -0.96 -4.64
CA LEU A 79 8.48 0.18 -4.84
C LEU A 79 9.02 1.14 -5.90
N PHE A 80 8.08 1.65 -6.71
CA PHE A 80 8.32 2.73 -7.66
C PHE A 80 7.26 3.82 -7.50
N TYR A 81 7.68 5.06 -7.64
CA TYR A 81 6.81 6.23 -7.68
C TYR A 81 6.74 6.78 -9.10
N ILE A 82 5.54 7.04 -9.58
CA ILE A 82 5.28 7.64 -10.89
C ILE A 82 4.77 9.05 -10.65
N HIS A 83 5.44 10.03 -11.24
CA HIS A 83 5.07 11.45 -11.19
C HIS A 83 5.65 12.19 -12.40
N ASP A 84 4.98 13.18 -12.89
CA ASP A 84 5.45 14.09 -13.97
C ASP A 84 6.04 13.33 -15.18
N GLY A 85 5.42 12.19 -15.55
CA GLY A 85 5.91 11.31 -16.62
C GLY A 85 7.20 10.53 -16.29
N ILE A 86 7.70 10.62 -15.06
CA ILE A 86 8.89 9.92 -14.57
C ILE A 86 8.46 8.69 -13.76
N ILE A 87 9.22 7.61 -13.88
CA ILE A 87 9.11 6.45 -12.98
C ILE A 87 10.41 6.37 -12.18
N GLU A 88 10.30 6.64 -10.89
CA GLU A 88 11.40 6.68 -9.94
C GLU A 88 11.44 5.40 -9.10
N ASP A 89 12.63 4.78 -8.96
CA ASP A 89 12.88 3.70 -8.01
C ASP A 89 13.01 4.29 -6.61
N MET A 90 12.15 3.89 -5.69
CA MET A 90 12.21 4.33 -4.30
C MET A 90 13.34 3.65 -3.51
N PHE A 91 14.12 2.77 -4.14
CA PHE A 91 15.21 2.01 -3.51
C PHE A 91 14.78 1.27 -2.24
N SER A 92 13.56 0.81 -2.20
CA SER A 92 12.93 0.14 -1.09
C SER A 92 12.25 -1.15 -1.53
N SER A 93 12.30 -2.15 -0.68
CA SER A 93 11.67 -3.46 -0.88
C SER A 93 11.05 -3.96 0.42
N GLN A 94 10.09 -4.87 0.33
CA GLN A 94 9.43 -5.44 1.50
C GLN A 94 10.43 -6.06 2.48
N ILE A 95 10.39 -5.65 3.74
CA ILE A 95 11.33 -6.09 4.78
C ILE A 95 10.85 -7.40 5.43
N PHE A 96 9.55 -7.53 5.70
CA PHE A 96 8.95 -8.76 6.22
C PHE A 96 7.53 -8.95 5.68
N ALA A 97 7.13 -10.20 5.51
CA ALA A 97 5.84 -10.54 4.91
C ALA A 97 4.78 -10.96 5.94
N SER A 98 5.16 -11.33 7.16
CA SER A 98 4.25 -11.95 8.12
C SER A 98 4.50 -11.53 9.56
N SER A 99 3.46 -11.72 10.39
CA SER A 99 3.60 -11.54 11.85
C SER A 99 4.55 -12.55 12.49
N LYS A 100 4.78 -13.70 11.84
CA LYS A 100 5.72 -14.73 12.35
C LYS A 100 7.16 -14.26 12.23
N GLU A 101 7.52 -13.62 11.11
CA GLU A 101 8.87 -13.11 10.88
C GLU A 101 9.23 -12.02 11.90
N ILE A 102 8.34 -11.03 12.08
CA ILE A 102 8.63 -9.87 12.94
C ILE A 102 8.41 -10.14 14.44
N LYS A 103 7.73 -11.23 14.83
CA LYS A 103 7.31 -11.44 16.22
C LYS A 103 8.48 -11.42 17.22
N ASN A 104 9.63 -11.95 16.84
CA ASN A 104 10.80 -12.10 17.69
C ASN A 104 12.04 -11.42 17.10
N ASP A 105 11.86 -10.52 16.14
CA ASP A 105 12.95 -9.85 15.44
C ASP A 105 12.71 -8.34 15.40
N SER A 106 13.22 -7.66 16.44
CA SER A 106 13.16 -6.20 16.54
C SER A 106 14.05 -5.50 15.48
N MET A 107 15.08 -6.17 14.97
CA MET A 107 15.96 -5.62 13.94
C MET A 107 15.19 -5.38 12.62
N LEU A 108 14.26 -6.26 12.26
CA LEU A 108 13.40 -6.05 11.09
C LEU A 108 12.49 -4.84 11.28
N ALA A 109 11.96 -4.66 12.49
CA ALA A 109 11.12 -3.50 12.81
C ALA A 109 11.94 -2.21 12.80
N GLU A 110 13.11 -2.21 13.42
CA GLU A 110 14.03 -1.06 13.44
C GLU A 110 14.44 -0.67 12.02
N ARG A 111 14.78 -1.64 11.17
CA ARG A 111 15.07 -1.41 9.76
C ARG A 111 13.88 -0.76 9.03
N LEU A 112 12.65 -1.25 9.23
CA LEU A 112 11.46 -0.66 8.64
C LEU A 112 11.26 0.78 9.09
N LEU A 113 11.36 1.05 10.40
CA LEU A 113 11.17 2.38 10.98
C LEU A 113 12.24 3.39 10.53
N LYS A 114 13.47 2.94 10.26
CA LYS A 114 14.54 3.77 9.64
C LYS A 114 14.26 4.04 8.17
N GLU A 115 13.80 3.04 7.42
CA GLU A 115 13.57 3.14 5.98
C GLU A 115 12.35 3.99 5.61
N MET A 116 11.29 3.98 6.46
CA MET A 116 10.06 4.73 6.21
C MET A 116 10.28 6.22 5.95
N PRO A 117 10.97 7.00 6.82
CA PRO A 117 11.19 8.43 6.58
C PRO A 117 12.15 8.73 5.44
N GLU A 118 13.06 7.81 5.10
CA GLU A 118 14.15 8.05 4.16
C GLU A 118 13.78 7.69 2.71
N ARG A 119 13.04 6.59 2.51
CA ARG A 119 12.83 5.99 1.19
C ARG A 119 11.37 5.72 0.84
N ARG A 120 10.46 5.74 1.82
CA ARG A 120 9.06 5.37 1.64
C ARG A 120 8.12 6.53 1.89
N LYS A 121 8.65 7.73 1.86
CA LYS A 121 7.90 8.97 2.05
C LYS A 121 7.84 9.75 0.76
N ILE A 122 6.64 10.17 0.38
CA ILE A 122 6.42 11.12 -0.70
C ILE A 122 5.59 12.28 -0.16
N ILE A 123 5.74 13.46 -0.76
CA ILE A 123 4.96 14.65 -0.44
C ILE A 123 4.26 15.10 -1.71
N ILE A 124 2.95 15.24 -1.65
CA ILE A 124 2.10 15.70 -2.76
C ILE A 124 1.26 16.84 -2.23
N ASP A 125 1.42 18.03 -2.77
CA ASP A 125 0.67 19.23 -2.40
C ASP A 125 0.65 19.50 -0.88
N GLY A 126 1.80 19.27 -0.24
CA GLY A 126 2.01 19.43 1.20
C GLY A 126 1.54 18.25 2.06
N ILE A 127 0.85 17.26 1.50
CA ILE A 127 0.40 16.05 2.18
C ILE A 127 1.53 15.02 2.23
N ARG A 128 1.82 14.49 3.41
CA ARG A 128 2.91 13.54 3.66
C ARG A 128 2.38 12.11 3.64
N PHE A 129 2.77 11.35 2.63
CA PHE A 129 2.43 9.94 2.48
C PHE A 129 3.59 9.05 2.95
N THR A 130 3.27 7.99 3.69
CA THR A 130 4.22 6.95 4.08
C THR A 130 3.72 5.58 3.61
N ILE A 131 4.61 4.78 3.00
CA ILE A 131 4.24 3.52 2.35
C ILE A 131 4.69 2.34 3.22
N LEU A 132 3.72 1.48 3.58
CA LEU A 132 3.93 0.14 4.11
C LEU A 132 3.75 -0.86 2.99
N GLN A 133 4.56 -1.93 2.92
CA GLN A 133 4.35 -2.98 1.92
C GLN A 133 3.71 -4.21 2.54
N CYS A 134 2.65 -4.68 1.90
CA CYS A 134 1.97 -5.95 2.20
C CYS A 134 1.93 -6.30 3.70
N GLY A 135 2.71 -7.29 4.12
CA GLY A 135 2.77 -7.81 5.49
C GLY A 135 3.36 -6.89 6.55
N GLU A 136 3.97 -5.78 6.17
CA GLU A 136 4.64 -4.85 7.11
C GLU A 136 3.66 -4.16 8.07
N ILE A 137 2.36 -4.15 7.76
CA ILE A 137 1.32 -3.77 8.72
C ILE A 137 1.37 -4.63 10.01
N ASN A 138 2.06 -5.76 9.99
CA ASN A 138 2.25 -6.61 11.17
C ASN A 138 3.22 -6.02 12.21
N ILE A 139 3.81 -4.84 11.95
CA ILE A 139 4.44 -4.01 12.99
C ILE A 139 3.40 -3.62 14.06
N ILE A 140 2.12 -3.57 13.68
CA ILE A 140 0.99 -3.51 14.59
C ILE A 140 0.57 -4.93 14.94
N ALA A 141 0.52 -5.26 16.23
CA ALA A 141 0.03 -6.52 16.77
C ALA A 141 -1.42 -6.41 17.25
N ASN A 142 -2.01 -7.53 17.67
CA ASN A 142 -3.33 -7.57 18.29
C ASN A 142 -3.27 -8.38 19.59
N ARG A 143 -3.74 -7.82 20.71
CA ARG A 143 -3.90 -8.52 21.99
C ARG A 143 -5.12 -9.42 21.93
N GLN A 144 -4.92 -10.73 21.83
CA GLN A 144 -6.03 -11.71 21.71
C GLN A 144 -6.97 -11.66 22.92
N LYS A 145 -6.40 -11.52 24.13
CA LYS A 145 -7.17 -11.49 25.40
C LYS A 145 -7.98 -10.20 25.57
N ASP A 146 -7.65 -9.13 24.82
CA ASP A 146 -8.32 -7.85 24.85
C ASP A 146 -9.06 -7.61 23.53
N GLN A 147 -10.01 -8.46 23.21
CA GLN A 147 -10.87 -8.38 22.01
C GLN A 147 -10.10 -8.06 20.70
N ASN A 148 -8.85 -8.51 20.61
CA ASN A 148 -7.94 -8.19 19.53
C ASN A 148 -7.66 -6.68 19.38
N LYS A 149 -7.54 -5.94 20.48
CA LYS A 149 -7.11 -4.54 20.49
C LYS A 149 -5.75 -4.40 19.78
N PRO A 150 -5.62 -3.52 18.79
CA PRO A 150 -4.37 -3.32 18.10
C PRO A 150 -3.41 -2.46 18.94
N TYR A 151 -2.11 -2.73 18.82
CA TYR A 151 -1.06 -2.00 19.51
C TYR A 151 0.25 -2.07 18.73
N PHE A 152 1.15 -1.11 18.94
CA PHE A 152 2.50 -1.18 18.39
C PHE A 152 3.25 -2.36 19.00
N ARG A 153 3.80 -3.24 18.17
CA ARG A 153 4.34 -4.54 18.59
C ARG A 153 5.48 -4.44 19.60
N PHE A 154 6.27 -3.39 19.52
CA PHE A 154 7.46 -3.14 20.34
C PHE A 154 7.23 -1.98 21.34
N GLU A 155 6.03 -1.90 21.89
CA GLU A 155 5.64 -0.85 22.84
C GLU A 155 6.45 -0.87 24.16
N ASP A 156 7.09 -2.00 24.47
CA ASP A 156 7.96 -2.15 25.65
C ASP A 156 9.42 -1.72 25.36
N GLU A 157 9.75 -1.34 24.10
CA GLU A 157 11.09 -0.90 23.67
C GLU A 157 11.07 0.63 23.43
N PRO A 158 11.57 1.48 24.37
CA PRO A 158 11.43 2.96 24.28
C PRO A 158 12.00 3.56 22.99
N ASN A 159 13.12 3.05 22.48
CA ASN A 159 13.71 3.53 21.24
C ASN A 159 12.80 3.25 20.03
N MET A 160 12.20 2.06 20.01
CA MET A 160 11.28 1.67 18.93
C MET A 160 10.00 2.48 18.97
N VAL A 161 9.47 2.75 20.17
CA VAL A 161 8.32 3.64 20.38
C VAL A 161 8.64 5.04 19.85
N SER A 162 9.79 5.61 20.22
CA SER A 162 10.21 6.93 19.75
C SER A 162 10.33 7.00 18.20
N MET A 163 10.86 5.95 17.58
CA MET A 163 10.96 5.87 16.12
C MET A 163 9.58 5.77 15.46
N PHE A 164 8.70 4.95 16.01
CA PHE A 164 7.33 4.79 15.51
C PHE A 164 6.53 6.08 15.64
N ASP A 165 6.59 6.74 16.80
CA ASP A 165 5.98 8.05 17.06
C ASP A 165 6.45 9.12 16.04
N LYS A 166 7.75 9.11 15.70
CA LYS A 166 8.30 10.01 14.67
C LYS A 166 7.69 9.73 13.30
N VAL A 167 7.54 8.45 12.93
CA VAL A 167 6.86 8.08 11.68
C VAL A 167 5.43 8.57 11.69
N GLU A 168 4.66 8.33 12.75
CA GLU A 168 3.27 8.76 12.86
C GLU A 168 3.12 10.29 12.79
N LYS A 169 3.91 11.06 13.55
CA LYS A 169 3.90 12.54 13.56
C LYS A 169 4.27 13.17 12.22
N THR A 170 5.01 12.45 11.39
CA THR A 170 5.44 12.93 10.06
C THR A 170 4.67 12.30 8.91
N THR A 171 3.52 11.66 9.18
CA THR A 171 2.67 10.99 8.20
C THR A 171 1.25 11.52 8.30
N ASP A 172 0.68 11.98 7.20
CA ASP A 172 -0.73 12.35 7.11
C ASP A 172 -1.56 11.21 6.49
N VAL A 173 -0.93 10.40 5.63
CA VAL A 173 -1.58 9.29 4.92
C VAL A 173 -0.66 8.07 4.89
N PHE A 174 -1.13 6.95 5.40
CA PHE A 174 -0.48 5.65 5.17
C PHE A 174 -1.05 4.99 3.92
N LEU A 175 -0.15 4.50 3.04
CA LEU A 175 -0.48 3.69 1.87
C LEU A 175 0.04 2.27 2.06
N ASN A 176 -0.76 1.26 1.69
CA ASN A 176 -0.34 -0.13 1.81
C ASN A 176 -0.77 -0.98 0.60
N PRO A 177 0.07 -1.08 -0.45
CA PRO A 177 -0.13 -2.06 -1.52
C PRO A 177 0.02 -3.47 -0.97
N ILE A 178 -0.96 -4.34 -1.23
CA ILE A 178 -1.02 -5.70 -0.69
C ILE A 178 -1.13 -6.71 -1.82
N HIS A 179 -0.36 -7.81 -1.74
CA HIS A 179 -0.32 -8.84 -2.78
C HIS A 179 -1.60 -9.69 -2.81
N THR A 180 -2.05 -10.10 -1.63
CA THR A 180 -3.24 -10.94 -1.46
C THR A 180 -3.94 -10.58 -0.15
N PRO A 181 -5.26 -10.78 -0.05
CA PRO A 181 -5.98 -10.52 1.19
C PRO A 181 -5.36 -11.27 2.36
N MET A 182 -5.05 -10.53 3.42
CA MET A 182 -4.42 -11.09 4.61
C MET A 182 -5.45 -11.66 5.58
N GLY A 183 -5.21 -12.88 6.02
CA GLY A 183 -5.71 -13.58 7.20
C GLY A 183 -7.09 -13.17 7.76
N ASN A 184 -7.12 -12.81 9.04
CA ASN A 184 -8.34 -12.44 9.74
C ASN A 184 -8.74 -10.99 9.46
N ILE A 185 -9.83 -10.80 8.71
CA ILE A 185 -10.33 -9.49 8.29
C ILE A 185 -10.53 -8.54 9.48
N ASN A 186 -11.14 -9.02 10.58
CA ASN A 186 -11.42 -8.19 11.74
C ASN A 186 -10.15 -7.70 12.44
N LYS A 187 -9.12 -8.55 12.53
CA LYS A 187 -7.81 -8.14 13.06
C LYS A 187 -7.14 -7.11 12.17
N MET A 188 -7.23 -7.30 10.85
CA MET A 188 -6.66 -6.36 9.88
C MET A 188 -7.37 -5.01 9.90
N ARG A 189 -8.69 -4.97 9.96
CA ARG A 189 -9.47 -3.74 10.10
C ARG A 189 -9.04 -2.93 11.34
N LYS A 190 -8.87 -3.59 12.49
CA LYS A 190 -8.43 -2.92 13.73
C LYS A 190 -7.02 -2.31 13.60
N LYS A 191 -6.07 -2.99 12.95
CA LYS A 191 -4.73 -2.45 12.69
C LYS A 191 -4.75 -1.21 11.79
N LYS A 192 -5.54 -1.26 10.72
CA LYS A 192 -5.72 -0.16 9.76
C LYS A 192 -6.37 1.05 10.43
N ALA A 193 -7.40 0.81 11.23
CA ALA A 193 -8.04 1.84 12.02
C ALA A 193 -7.08 2.48 13.04
N LEU A 194 -6.16 1.70 13.65
CA LEU A 194 -5.14 2.28 14.55
C LEU A 194 -4.20 3.23 13.79
N LEU A 195 -3.66 2.81 12.65
CA LEU A 195 -2.73 3.63 11.86
C LEU A 195 -3.38 4.91 11.31
N SER A 196 -4.70 4.91 11.16
CA SER A 196 -5.43 6.11 10.70
C SER A 196 -5.88 7.05 11.81
N LYS A 197 -5.56 6.81 13.09
CA LYS A 197 -5.93 7.69 14.20
C LYS A 197 -5.24 9.05 14.16
N ASP A 198 -5.69 9.95 15.00
CA ASP A 198 -5.12 11.28 15.21
C ASP A 198 -5.14 12.13 13.93
N GLY A 199 -6.27 12.08 13.21
CA GLY A 199 -6.50 12.85 11.99
C GLY A 199 -5.75 12.35 10.76
N ARG A 200 -5.20 11.14 10.79
CA ARG A 200 -4.51 10.52 9.65
C ARG A 200 -5.47 9.72 8.78
N TYR A 201 -5.06 9.53 7.53
CA TYR A 201 -5.69 8.57 6.60
C TYR A 201 -4.88 7.28 6.50
N TYR A 202 -5.56 6.20 6.17
CA TYR A 202 -4.95 4.94 5.79
C TYR A 202 -5.66 4.36 4.58
N PHE A 203 -4.92 4.03 3.53
CA PHE A 203 -5.43 3.38 2.33
C PHE A 203 -4.68 2.08 2.03
N SER A 204 -5.41 1.03 1.69
CA SER A 204 -4.80 -0.18 1.17
C SER A 204 -5.66 -0.85 0.10
N THR A 205 -4.99 -1.54 -0.81
CA THR A 205 -5.60 -2.29 -1.88
C THR A 205 -4.97 -3.67 -2.01
N ASN A 206 -5.80 -4.72 -2.12
CA ASN A 206 -5.41 -6.12 -2.26
C ASN A 206 -5.76 -6.61 -3.65
N ASN A 207 -4.95 -7.52 -4.22
CA ASN A 207 -5.40 -8.30 -5.35
C ASN A 207 -6.56 -9.22 -4.95
N PHE A 208 -7.37 -9.65 -5.93
CA PHE A 208 -8.49 -10.56 -5.74
C PHE A 208 -8.38 -11.78 -6.69
N GLY A 209 -9.33 -12.70 -6.62
CA GLY A 209 -9.30 -13.97 -7.37
C GLY A 209 -8.65 -15.09 -6.55
N LYS A 210 -8.20 -16.14 -7.22
CA LYS A 210 -7.56 -17.32 -6.61
C LYS A 210 -6.06 -17.27 -6.85
N SER A 211 -5.29 -16.98 -5.82
CA SER A 211 -3.83 -17.11 -5.90
C SER A 211 -3.37 -18.54 -5.59
N ASN A 212 -2.20 -18.92 -6.13
CA ASN A 212 -1.58 -20.21 -5.85
C ASN A 212 -1.38 -20.39 -4.34
N GLY A 213 -1.76 -21.57 -3.83
CA GLY A 213 -1.68 -21.90 -2.41
C GLY A 213 -2.86 -21.41 -1.55
N GLN A 214 -3.78 -20.61 -2.08
CA GLN A 214 -5.00 -20.22 -1.37
C GLN A 214 -6.11 -21.23 -1.55
N LYS A 215 -6.78 -21.60 -0.42
CA LYS A 215 -7.94 -22.49 -0.44
C LYS A 215 -9.22 -21.80 -0.92
N LYS A 216 -9.32 -20.47 -0.76
CA LYS A 216 -10.51 -19.67 -1.07
C LYS A 216 -10.22 -18.64 -2.16
N VAL A 217 -11.21 -18.43 -3.03
CA VAL A 217 -11.23 -17.34 -4.00
C VAL A 217 -11.71 -16.07 -3.31
N THR A 218 -11.03 -14.94 -3.55
CA THR A 218 -11.57 -13.63 -3.15
C THR A 218 -12.34 -13.06 -4.32
N PRO A 219 -13.68 -12.98 -4.27
CA PRO A 219 -14.46 -12.42 -5.36
C PRO A 219 -14.22 -10.92 -5.52
N ILE A 220 -14.40 -10.39 -6.72
CA ILE A 220 -14.23 -8.96 -7.02
C ILE A 220 -15.18 -8.05 -6.20
N THR A 221 -16.32 -8.60 -5.81
CA THR A 221 -17.31 -7.92 -4.96
C THR A 221 -16.95 -7.91 -3.47
N SER A 222 -15.86 -8.58 -3.08
CA SER A 222 -15.47 -8.65 -1.68
C SER A 222 -15.13 -7.27 -1.10
N THR A 223 -15.62 -7.01 0.10
CA THR A 223 -15.34 -5.77 0.86
C THR A 223 -13.93 -5.71 1.43
N ASN A 224 -13.15 -6.78 1.31
CA ASN A 224 -11.76 -6.85 1.80
C ASN A 224 -10.71 -6.61 0.71
N ILE A 225 -11.09 -6.08 -0.44
CA ILE A 225 -10.17 -5.71 -1.52
C ILE A 225 -9.58 -4.32 -1.26
N HIS A 226 -10.44 -3.33 -1.05
CA HIS A 226 -10.03 -1.97 -0.74
C HIS A 226 -10.39 -1.61 0.69
N TYR A 227 -9.52 -0.87 1.35
CA TYR A 227 -9.77 -0.32 2.67
C TYR A 227 -9.32 1.13 2.71
N ALA A 228 -10.18 1.96 3.24
CA ALA A 228 -9.91 3.37 3.47
C ALA A 228 -10.40 3.74 4.87
N TYR A 229 -9.58 4.44 5.63
CA TYR A 229 -9.88 4.89 6.98
C TYR A 229 -9.44 6.34 7.15
N TYR A 230 -10.18 7.07 7.95
CA TYR A 230 -9.82 8.39 8.47
C TYR A 230 -10.14 8.44 9.95
N ASP A 231 -9.20 8.86 10.78
CA ASP A 231 -9.35 8.98 12.22
C ASP A 231 -10.00 7.76 12.90
N GLY A 232 -9.55 6.57 12.52
CA GLY A 232 -10.03 5.29 13.03
C GLY A 232 -11.35 4.80 12.44
N LYS A 233 -12.01 5.57 11.56
CA LYS A 233 -13.31 5.25 10.95
C LYS A 233 -13.15 4.83 9.50
N GLU A 234 -13.88 3.80 9.08
CA GLU A 234 -13.90 3.34 7.69
C GLU A 234 -14.60 4.38 6.79
N LEU A 235 -14.01 4.64 5.64
CA LEU A 235 -14.54 5.56 4.63
C LEU A 235 -15.29 4.79 3.54
N THR A 236 -16.32 5.41 3.00
CA THR A 236 -17.04 4.93 1.81
C THR A 236 -16.43 5.57 0.55
N PRO A 237 -16.18 4.80 -0.52
CA PRO A 237 -15.72 5.38 -1.77
C PRO A 237 -16.80 6.28 -2.40
N ILE A 238 -16.36 7.38 -3.02
CA ILE A 238 -17.27 8.25 -3.80
C ILE A 238 -17.63 7.64 -5.15
N LYS A 239 -16.81 6.70 -5.65
CA LYS A 239 -17.06 5.96 -6.89
C LYS A 239 -16.40 4.59 -6.84
N GLU A 240 -17.08 3.57 -7.34
CA GLU A 240 -16.52 2.25 -7.61
C GLU A 240 -16.71 1.85 -9.06
N VAL A 241 -15.69 1.21 -9.64
CA VAL A 241 -15.73 0.62 -10.97
C VAL A 241 -15.30 -0.84 -10.87
N LEU A 242 -16.18 -1.72 -11.30
CA LEU A 242 -15.91 -3.15 -11.50
C LEU A 242 -15.79 -3.37 -13.01
N GLU A 243 -14.59 -3.74 -13.47
CA GLU A 243 -14.41 -4.02 -14.90
C GLU A 243 -15.21 -5.28 -15.29
N GLU A 244 -15.93 -5.20 -16.42
CA GLU A 244 -16.92 -6.21 -16.86
C GLU A 244 -16.35 -7.63 -16.97
N LYS A 245 -15.10 -7.77 -17.40
CA LYS A 245 -14.41 -9.09 -17.48
C LYS A 245 -13.81 -9.53 -16.14
N GLY A 246 -14.04 -8.79 -15.06
CA GLY A 246 -13.53 -9.12 -13.75
C GLY A 246 -12.00 -9.07 -13.62
N CYS A 247 -11.34 -8.19 -14.37
CA CYS A 247 -9.89 -8.11 -14.39
C CYS A 247 -9.32 -7.14 -13.37
N TYR A 248 -10.07 -6.06 -13.08
CA TYR A 248 -9.69 -5.08 -12.05
C TYR A 248 -10.90 -4.46 -11.36
N LYS A 249 -10.65 -3.91 -10.17
CA LYS A 249 -11.58 -3.07 -9.40
C LYS A 249 -10.89 -1.75 -9.08
N ILE A 250 -11.63 -0.64 -9.19
CA ILE A 250 -11.19 0.69 -8.79
C ILE A 250 -12.17 1.26 -7.77
N SER A 251 -11.66 1.80 -6.66
CA SER A 251 -12.44 2.61 -5.71
C SER A 251 -11.79 3.98 -5.57
N THR A 252 -12.59 5.04 -5.69
CA THR A 252 -12.15 6.43 -5.64
C THR A 252 -12.59 7.07 -4.32
N TYR A 253 -11.69 7.78 -3.69
CA TYR A 253 -11.90 8.50 -2.44
C TYR A 253 -11.47 9.95 -2.59
N GLU A 254 -12.12 10.83 -1.87
CA GLU A 254 -11.71 12.21 -1.70
C GLU A 254 -11.16 12.41 -0.30
N ILE A 255 -10.01 13.06 -0.18
CA ILE A 255 -9.43 13.46 1.11
C ILE A 255 -9.32 14.97 1.19
N SER A 256 -9.63 15.49 2.39
CA SER A 256 -9.38 16.88 2.75
C SER A 256 -8.56 16.89 4.02
N LEU A 257 -7.35 17.43 3.98
CA LEU A 257 -6.65 17.75 5.22
C LEU A 257 -7.27 19.02 5.80
N ARG A 258 -7.59 18.99 7.07
CA ARG A 258 -7.88 20.22 7.80
C ARG A 258 -6.61 21.08 7.75
N ASN A 259 -6.71 22.25 7.14
CA ASN A 259 -5.63 23.23 7.23
C ASN A 259 -5.26 23.39 8.71
N SER A 260 -4.04 22.99 9.06
CA SER A 260 -3.45 23.23 10.39
C SER A 260 -3.06 24.70 10.55
N SER A 261 -3.84 25.61 9.99
CA SER A 261 -3.70 27.05 10.16
C SER A 261 -4.64 27.51 11.28
N ASN A 262 -4.36 27.07 12.50
CA ASN A 262 -4.80 27.71 13.74
C ASN A 262 -4.19 26.97 14.95
N ILE A 263 -2.89 27.12 15.16
CA ILE A 263 -2.27 27.08 16.49
C ILE A 263 -1.19 28.17 16.52
#